data_de3f96b9e6da4b14c4f32981870893ad
#
_entry.id   de3f96b9e6da4b14c4f32981870893ad
#
_cell.length_a   1.000
_cell.length_b   1.000
_cell.length_c   1.000
_cell.angle_alpha   90.00
_cell.angle_beta   90.00
_cell.angle_gamma   90.00
#
_symmetry.space_group_name_H-M   'P 1'
#
loop_
_entity.id
_entity.type
_entity.pdbx_description
1 polymer ?
#
loop_
_entity_poly.entity_id
_entity_poly.type
_entity_poly.pdbx_seq_one_letter_code
_entity_poly.pdbx_strand_id
1 'polypeptide(L)'
;DLSIINEKSIILPLGEVKITKKVNSVLVIFRTNTDIEIWDQNKKRLFEEPKIEYSLRALNSLIKSVNFSKSKYPKIKFNILVVDDNSKEENLNKLNKLINGSGLDINVVPLKHDEYKDIIKQQKNDQTFSNLASLLQSFELGKEHGEDLVFFVEDDYLHFEPMMEEMIASYERIASQINRDIFMCPADYPYLYMNNEK
;
A
#
# COMPACT_ATOMS: atom_id res chain seq x y z
N ASP A 1 23.30 -8.15 2.93
CA ASP A 1 22.06 -8.90 2.78
C ASP A 1 22.38 -10.32 2.31
N LEU A 2 21.92 -11.31 3.07
CA LEU A 2 22.16 -12.73 2.79
C LEU A 2 20.96 -13.40 2.12
N SER A 3 19.89 -12.66 1.91
CA SER A 3 18.68 -13.17 1.25
C SER A 3 18.73 -12.93 -0.24
N ILE A 4 18.25 -13.89 -1.01
CA ILE A 4 18.07 -13.78 -2.46
C ILE A 4 16.62 -14.12 -2.76
N ILE A 5 15.87 -13.15 -3.27
CA ILE A 5 14.46 -13.32 -3.61
C ILE A 5 14.31 -14.50 -4.58
N ASN A 6 13.28 -15.31 -4.39
CA ASN A 6 12.96 -16.53 -5.12
C ASN A 6 13.92 -17.73 -4.92
N GLU A 7 14.99 -17.58 -4.18
CA GLU A 7 15.96 -18.67 -3.98
C GLU A 7 16.07 -19.07 -2.50
N LYS A 8 16.59 -18.16 -1.68
CA LYS A 8 16.84 -18.44 -0.26
C LYS A 8 16.74 -17.19 0.60
N SER A 9 16.46 -17.39 1.87
CA SER A 9 16.52 -16.37 2.90
C SER A 9 17.39 -16.84 4.06
N ILE A 10 18.38 -16.03 4.42
CA ILE A 10 19.27 -16.29 5.55
C ILE A 10 19.13 -15.17 6.57
N ILE A 11 18.73 -15.50 7.78
CA ILE A 11 18.69 -14.56 8.91
C ILE A 11 19.46 -15.19 10.06
N LEU A 12 20.53 -14.55 10.47
CA LEU A 12 21.30 -14.97 11.63
C LEU A 12 20.58 -14.55 12.92
N PRO A 13 20.38 -15.45 13.90
CA PRO A 13 20.80 -16.85 13.97
C PRO A 13 19.80 -17.87 13.41
N LEU A 14 18.75 -17.45 12.73
CA LEU A 14 17.61 -18.31 12.34
C LEU A 14 17.92 -19.29 11.19
N GLY A 15 19.10 -19.19 10.56
CA GLY A 15 19.54 -20.10 9.52
C GLY A 15 18.99 -19.81 8.12
N GLU A 16 19.22 -20.76 7.21
CA GLU A 16 18.81 -20.70 5.81
C GLU A 16 17.43 -21.35 5.61
N VAL A 17 16.58 -20.71 4.81
CA VAL A 17 15.31 -21.26 4.34
C VAL A 17 15.30 -21.28 2.81
N LYS A 18 15.03 -22.45 2.22
CA LYS A 18 14.79 -22.57 0.78
C LYS A 18 13.43 -21.95 0.46
N ILE A 19 13.39 -21.04 -0.51
CA ILE A 19 12.15 -20.41 -0.92
C ILE A 19 11.33 -21.35 -1.80
N THR A 20 10.14 -21.70 -1.30
CA THR A 20 9.13 -22.50 -2.00
C THR A 20 7.88 -21.70 -2.34
N LYS A 21 7.60 -20.65 -1.57
CA LYS A 21 6.53 -19.65 -1.81
C LYS A 21 7.15 -18.43 -2.47
N LYS A 22 7.27 -18.48 -3.80
CA LYS A 22 7.91 -17.42 -4.59
C LYS A 22 6.92 -16.31 -4.92
N VAL A 23 7.42 -15.07 -4.96
CA VAL A 23 6.68 -13.89 -5.41
C VAL A 23 7.18 -13.49 -6.79
N ASN A 24 6.29 -13.48 -7.77
CA ASN A 24 6.59 -13.04 -9.14
C ASN A 24 5.78 -11.80 -9.53
N SER A 25 4.77 -11.47 -8.73
CA SER A 25 3.93 -10.28 -8.95
C SER A 25 3.51 -9.64 -7.63
N VAL A 26 3.41 -8.32 -7.64
CA VAL A 26 2.85 -7.51 -6.55
C VAL A 26 1.87 -6.51 -7.16
N LEU A 27 0.62 -6.61 -6.76
CA LEU A 27 -0.39 -5.60 -7.02
C LEU A 27 -0.43 -4.66 -5.81
N VAL A 28 -0.16 -3.37 -6.02
CA VAL A 28 -0.34 -2.35 -4.99
C VAL A 28 -1.66 -1.64 -5.22
N ILE A 29 -2.48 -1.52 -4.19
CA ILE A 29 -3.72 -0.75 -4.23
C ILE A 29 -3.57 0.41 -3.25
N PHE A 30 -3.37 1.60 -3.80
CA PHE A 30 -3.19 2.84 -3.07
C PHE A 30 -4.52 3.59 -3.03
N ARG A 31 -5.08 3.76 -1.82
CA ARG A 31 -6.34 4.49 -1.64
C ARG A 31 -6.06 5.95 -1.33
N THR A 32 -6.75 6.86 -2.01
CA THR A 32 -6.59 8.31 -1.78
C THR A 32 -7.92 9.06 -1.82
N ASN A 33 -7.99 10.10 -0.98
CA ASN A 33 -8.96 11.17 -1.05
C ASN A 33 -8.25 12.46 -0.66
N THR A 34 -7.98 13.30 -1.64
CA THR A 34 -7.12 14.48 -1.45
C THR A 34 -7.83 15.69 -0.86
N ASP A 35 -9.16 15.65 -0.76
CA ASP A 35 -10.00 16.78 -0.36
C ASP A 35 -10.62 16.63 1.04
N ILE A 36 -10.29 15.54 1.74
CA ILE A 36 -10.79 15.29 3.11
C ILE A 36 -10.04 16.13 4.14
N GLU A 37 -10.79 16.69 5.07
CA GLU A 37 -10.24 17.21 6.32
C GLU A 37 -9.87 16.07 7.28
N ILE A 38 -9.02 16.35 8.28
CA ILE A 38 -8.61 15.33 9.25
C ILE A 38 -9.85 14.77 9.96
N TRP A 39 -9.95 13.45 10.01
CA TRP A 39 -11.02 12.73 10.69
C TRP A 39 -11.19 13.08 12.17
N ASP A 40 -10.09 13.30 12.88
CA ASP A 40 -10.09 13.63 14.29
C ASP A 40 -9.73 15.12 14.48
N GLN A 41 -10.73 15.92 14.85
CA GLN A 41 -10.55 17.36 15.11
C GLN A 41 -9.52 17.68 16.22
N ASN A 42 -9.17 16.68 17.05
CA ASN A 42 -8.15 16.80 18.08
C ASN A 42 -6.73 16.53 17.56
N LYS A 43 -6.60 16.02 16.34
CA LYS A 43 -5.31 15.75 15.70
C LYS A 43 -5.03 16.78 14.62
N LYS A 44 -3.91 17.48 14.75
CA LYS A 44 -3.38 18.32 13.68
C LYS A 44 -2.48 17.51 12.74
N ARG A 45 -2.51 17.85 11.46
CA ARG A 45 -1.49 17.35 10.54
C ARG A 45 -0.12 17.85 10.97
N LEU A 46 0.89 17.01 10.82
CA LEU A 46 2.24 17.31 11.30
C LEU A 46 2.83 18.60 10.71
N PHE A 47 2.48 18.95 9.48
CA PHE A 47 3.07 20.06 8.73
C PHE A 47 2.05 21.12 8.28
N GLU A 48 0.85 21.15 8.79
CA GLU A 48 -0.18 22.15 8.41
C GLU A 48 -0.42 22.33 6.89
N GLU A 49 -0.05 21.33 6.10
CA GLU A 49 -0.18 21.34 4.63
C GLU A 49 -1.54 20.76 4.19
N PRO A 50 -2.03 21.13 3.01
CA PRO A 50 -3.22 20.50 2.45
C PRO A 50 -3.07 18.99 2.29
N LYS A 51 -4.17 18.23 2.35
CA LYS A 51 -4.15 16.76 2.27
C LYS A 51 -3.42 16.24 1.02
N ILE A 52 -3.56 16.91 -0.12
CA ILE A 52 -2.87 16.54 -1.36
C ILE A 52 -1.34 16.44 -1.20
N GLU A 53 -0.73 17.30 -0.38
CA GLU A 53 0.72 17.25 -0.18
C GLU A 53 1.16 15.98 0.55
N TYR A 54 0.33 15.47 1.46
CA TYR A 54 0.55 14.18 2.12
C TYR A 54 0.38 13.03 1.13
N SER A 55 -0.70 13.05 0.34
CA SER A 55 -0.96 12.01 -0.68
C SER A 55 0.16 11.95 -1.73
N LEU A 56 0.68 13.12 -2.18
CA LEU A 56 1.81 13.18 -3.11
C LEU A 56 3.10 12.61 -2.50
N ARG A 57 3.40 12.93 -1.24
CA ARG A 57 4.57 12.40 -0.52
C ARG A 57 4.47 10.90 -0.32
N ALA A 58 3.30 10.41 0.09
CA ALA A 58 3.03 8.99 0.27
C ALA A 58 3.22 8.23 -1.05
N LEU A 59 2.54 8.67 -2.12
CA LEU A 59 2.65 8.04 -3.43
C LEU A 59 4.08 8.10 -4.00
N ASN A 60 4.76 9.24 -3.86
CA ASN A 60 6.15 9.38 -4.31
C ASN A 60 7.11 8.44 -3.57
N SER A 61 6.94 8.28 -2.25
CA SER A 61 7.75 7.35 -1.46
C SER A 61 7.49 5.90 -1.86
N LEU A 62 6.24 5.54 -2.13
CA LEU A 62 5.85 4.23 -2.65
C LEU A 62 6.47 3.96 -4.03
N ILE A 63 6.37 4.91 -4.96
CA ILE A 63 6.98 4.81 -6.31
C ILE A 63 8.49 4.58 -6.21
N LYS A 64 9.18 5.29 -5.32
CA LYS A 64 10.63 5.09 -5.10
C LYS A 64 10.93 3.69 -4.60
N SER A 65 10.16 3.18 -3.65
CA SER A 65 10.34 1.82 -3.10
C SER A 65 10.10 0.75 -4.17
N VAL A 66 9.06 0.89 -4.98
CA VAL A 66 8.79 -0.03 -6.10
C VAL A 66 9.89 0.02 -7.15
N ASN A 67 10.34 1.21 -7.56
CA ASN A 67 11.44 1.36 -8.53
C ASN A 67 12.75 0.79 -8.02
N PHE A 68 13.06 0.98 -6.73
CA PHE A 68 14.23 0.39 -6.09
C PHE A 68 14.17 -1.14 -6.19
N SER A 69 13.05 -1.74 -5.83
CA SER A 69 12.87 -3.20 -5.90
C SER A 69 12.89 -3.72 -7.33
N LYS A 70 12.23 -3.04 -8.27
CA LYS A 70 12.21 -3.38 -9.69
C LYS A 70 13.61 -3.35 -10.32
N SER A 71 14.47 -2.41 -9.89
CA SER A 71 15.85 -2.34 -10.39
C SER A 71 16.69 -3.54 -9.97
N LYS A 72 16.46 -4.09 -8.80
CA LYS A 72 17.15 -5.28 -8.27
C LYS A 72 16.53 -6.60 -8.75
N TYR A 73 15.20 -6.63 -8.89
CA TYR A 73 14.42 -7.82 -9.22
C TYR A 73 13.54 -7.60 -10.45
N PRO A 74 14.14 -7.45 -11.64
CA PRO A 74 13.41 -7.06 -12.86
C PRO A 74 12.39 -8.11 -13.34
N LYS A 75 12.43 -9.31 -12.78
CA LYS A 75 11.47 -10.40 -13.10
C LYS A 75 10.15 -10.27 -12.33
N ILE A 76 10.13 -9.54 -11.23
CA ILE A 76 8.91 -9.31 -10.47
C ILE A 76 8.08 -8.25 -11.17
N LYS A 77 6.82 -8.57 -11.43
CA LYS A 77 5.86 -7.62 -12.00
C LYS A 77 5.29 -6.75 -10.89
N PHE A 78 5.28 -5.44 -11.11
CA PHE A 78 4.65 -4.48 -10.20
C PHE A 78 3.57 -3.71 -10.96
N ASN A 79 2.34 -3.79 -10.47
CA ASN A 79 1.21 -2.99 -10.94
C ASN A 79 0.70 -2.16 -9.77
N ILE A 80 0.30 -0.92 -10.03
CA ILE A 80 -0.26 -0.03 -9.01
C ILE A 80 -1.61 0.48 -9.47
N LEU A 81 -2.63 0.30 -8.63
CA LEU A 81 -3.93 0.90 -8.81
C LEU A 81 -4.12 2.00 -7.74
N VAL A 82 -4.41 3.20 -8.18
CA VAL A 82 -4.75 4.33 -7.31
C VAL A 82 -6.26 4.44 -7.27
N VAL A 83 -6.89 4.02 -6.18
CA VAL A 83 -8.33 4.17 -5.97
C VAL A 83 -8.58 5.57 -5.43
N ASP A 84 -9.16 6.42 -6.27
CA ASP A 84 -9.41 7.82 -5.96
C ASP A 84 -10.87 8.07 -5.59
N ASP A 85 -11.08 8.68 -4.43
CA ASP A 85 -12.40 9.04 -3.92
C ASP A 85 -12.72 10.52 -4.20
N ASN A 86 -13.12 10.78 -5.44
CA ASN A 86 -13.62 12.10 -5.89
C ASN A 86 -12.67 13.29 -5.60
N SER A 87 -11.38 13.11 -5.75
CA SER A 87 -10.43 14.22 -5.66
C SER A 87 -10.73 15.27 -6.74
N LYS A 88 -10.53 16.55 -6.40
CA LYS A 88 -10.67 17.66 -7.34
C LYS A 88 -9.74 17.51 -8.53
N GLU A 89 -10.17 18.00 -9.68
CA GLU A 89 -9.40 17.91 -10.93
C GLU A 89 -7.97 18.46 -10.79
N GLU A 90 -7.79 19.58 -10.08
CA GLU A 90 -6.47 20.15 -9.81
C GLU A 90 -5.55 19.15 -9.09
N ASN A 91 -6.09 18.46 -8.08
CA ASN A 91 -5.33 17.48 -7.30
C ASN A 91 -5.06 16.21 -8.10
N LEU A 92 -6.03 15.73 -8.88
CA LEU A 92 -5.85 14.63 -9.83
C LEU A 92 -4.76 14.94 -10.86
N ASN A 93 -4.70 16.18 -11.37
CA ASN A 93 -3.65 16.61 -12.28
C ASN A 93 -2.25 16.54 -11.64
N LYS A 94 -2.12 16.92 -10.34
CA LYS A 94 -0.85 16.78 -9.59
C LYS A 94 -0.46 15.30 -9.42
N LEU A 95 -1.41 14.44 -9.06
CA LEU A 95 -1.18 12.99 -8.96
C LEU A 95 -0.77 12.39 -10.31
N ASN A 96 -1.50 12.71 -11.39
CA ASN A 96 -1.20 12.22 -12.73
C ASN A 96 0.19 12.68 -13.22
N LYS A 97 0.62 13.90 -12.90
CA LYS A 97 1.97 14.38 -13.22
C LYS A 97 3.04 13.52 -12.54
N LEU A 98 2.84 13.17 -11.26
CA LEU A 98 3.74 12.29 -10.52
C LEU A 98 3.75 10.87 -11.12
N ILE A 99 2.56 10.33 -11.41
CA ILE A 99 2.37 9.01 -12.00
C ILE A 99 3.08 8.90 -13.37
N ASN A 100 2.85 9.86 -14.25
CA ASN A 100 3.45 9.87 -15.60
C ASN A 100 4.98 9.97 -15.56
N GLY A 101 5.55 10.58 -14.53
CA GLY A 101 7.00 10.67 -14.30
C GLY A 101 7.63 9.43 -13.65
N SER A 102 6.83 8.47 -13.21
CA SER A 102 7.29 7.34 -12.37
C SER A 102 8.04 6.24 -13.11
N GLY A 103 7.75 6.04 -14.40
CA GLY A 103 8.25 4.89 -15.18
C GLY A 103 7.60 3.54 -14.79
N LEU A 104 6.53 3.56 -14.01
CA LEU A 104 5.78 2.39 -13.57
C LEU A 104 4.42 2.31 -14.25
N ASP A 105 3.83 1.11 -14.26
CA ASP A 105 2.43 0.89 -14.66
C ASP A 105 1.51 1.25 -13.48
N ILE A 106 0.95 2.45 -13.52
CA ILE A 106 0.07 3.00 -12.48
C ILE A 106 -1.21 3.49 -13.13
N ASN A 107 -2.34 2.96 -12.68
CA ASN A 107 -3.65 3.32 -13.19
C ASN A 107 -4.50 3.95 -12.09
N VAL A 108 -5.13 5.09 -12.38
CA VAL A 108 -6.08 5.73 -11.46
C VAL A 108 -7.47 5.17 -11.74
N VAL A 109 -8.11 4.65 -10.70
CA VAL A 109 -9.45 4.05 -10.74
C VAL A 109 -10.37 4.89 -9.86
N PRO A 110 -11.44 5.49 -10.41
CA PRO A 110 -12.39 6.24 -9.60
C PRO A 110 -13.18 5.32 -8.66
N LEU A 111 -13.48 5.80 -7.47
CA LEU A 111 -14.36 5.11 -6.54
C LEU A 111 -15.80 5.11 -7.06
N LYS A 112 -16.39 3.94 -7.15
CA LYS A 112 -17.74 3.71 -7.67
C LYS A 112 -18.77 3.73 -6.53
N HIS A 113 -19.03 4.89 -5.96
CA HIS A 113 -19.93 5.06 -4.80
C HIS A 113 -21.28 4.35 -4.96
N ASP A 114 -21.90 4.44 -6.15
CA ASP A 114 -23.25 3.92 -6.38
C ASP A 114 -23.33 2.39 -6.27
N GLU A 115 -22.26 1.68 -6.62
CA GLU A 115 -22.21 0.22 -6.55
C GLU A 115 -22.26 -0.30 -5.11
N TYR A 116 -21.89 0.53 -4.12
CA TYR A 116 -21.79 0.12 -2.71
C TYR A 116 -22.95 0.60 -1.82
N LYS A 117 -23.86 1.43 -2.33
CA LYS A 117 -24.97 2.00 -1.54
C LYS A 117 -25.87 0.95 -0.91
N ASP A 118 -26.14 -0.15 -1.63
CA ASP A 118 -27.00 -1.22 -1.13
C ASP A 118 -26.28 -2.16 -0.16
N ILE A 119 -24.95 -2.25 -0.25
CA ILE A 119 -24.13 -3.12 0.58
C ILE A 119 -23.81 -2.45 1.90
N ILE A 120 -23.42 -1.16 1.86
CA ILE A 120 -23.05 -0.38 3.04
C ILE A 120 -24.30 0.31 3.58
N LYS A 121 -25.04 -0.40 4.41
CA LYS A 121 -26.25 0.12 5.05
C LYS A 121 -25.91 0.85 6.35
N GLN A 122 -26.68 1.90 6.66
CA GLN A 122 -26.66 2.59 7.97
C GLN A 122 -25.33 3.23 8.40
N GLN A 123 -24.72 4.03 7.55
CA GLN A 123 -23.55 4.81 7.98
C GLN A 123 -23.96 6.16 8.59
N LYS A 124 -23.19 6.59 9.59
CA LYS A 124 -23.47 7.84 10.34
C LYS A 124 -23.17 9.10 9.53
N ASN A 125 -22.29 9.02 8.55
CA ASN A 125 -21.91 10.14 7.69
C ASN A 125 -21.28 9.65 6.38
N ASP A 126 -21.17 10.56 5.41
CA ASP A 126 -20.63 10.30 4.08
C ASP A 126 -19.16 9.86 4.07
N GLN A 127 -18.35 10.37 5.01
CA GLN A 127 -16.94 9.98 5.14
C GLN A 127 -16.77 8.50 5.52
N THR A 128 -17.60 8.02 6.46
CA THR A 128 -17.59 6.60 6.84
C THR A 128 -18.02 5.72 5.67
N PHE A 129 -19.02 6.16 4.91
CA PHE A 129 -19.46 5.47 3.70
C PHE A 129 -18.33 5.40 2.66
N SER A 130 -17.72 6.53 2.31
CA SER A 130 -16.62 6.61 1.36
C SER A 130 -15.43 5.73 1.75
N ASN A 131 -15.03 5.75 3.02
CA ASN A 131 -13.94 4.91 3.52
C ASN A 131 -14.27 3.40 3.34
N LEU A 132 -15.48 2.97 3.69
CA LEU A 132 -15.89 1.57 3.53
C LEU A 132 -16.03 1.18 2.05
N ALA A 133 -16.59 2.05 1.22
CA ALA A 133 -16.73 1.82 -0.22
C ALA A 133 -15.35 1.67 -0.88
N SER A 134 -14.40 2.56 -0.57
CA SER A 134 -13.04 2.49 -1.10
C SER A 134 -12.31 1.23 -0.64
N LEU A 135 -12.56 0.77 0.59
CA LEU A 135 -12.00 -0.48 1.11
C LEU A 135 -12.57 -1.69 0.37
N LEU A 136 -13.90 -1.75 0.18
CA LEU A 136 -14.55 -2.85 -0.55
C LEU A 136 -14.07 -2.89 -2.00
N GLN A 137 -14.07 -1.76 -2.72
CA GLN A 137 -13.55 -1.69 -4.08
C GLN A 137 -12.09 -2.15 -4.16
N SER A 138 -11.28 -1.79 -3.18
CA SER A 138 -9.89 -2.23 -3.12
C SER A 138 -9.78 -3.76 -2.98
N PHE A 139 -10.62 -4.39 -2.16
CA PHE A 139 -10.64 -5.85 -2.04
C PHE A 139 -11.13 -6.53 -3.32
N GLU A 140 -12.13 -5.97 -4.00
CA GLU A 140 -12.62 -6.49 -5.28
C GLU A 140 -11.54 -6.41 -6.36
N LEU A 141 -10.87 -5.25 -6.48
CA LEU A 141 -9.74 -5.07 -7.40
C LEU A 141 -8.57 -6.00 -7.04
N GLY A 142 -8.30 -6.17 -5.76
CA GLY A 142 -7.27 -7.11 -5.29
C GLY A 142 -7.57 -8.55 -5.67
N LYS A 143 -8.84 -8.96 -5.56
CA LYS A 143 -9.32 -10.30 -5.96
C LYS A 143 -9.29 -10.49 -7.47
N GLU A 144 -9.61 -9.45 -8.24
CA GLU A 144 -9.70 -9.53 -9.70
C GLU A 144 -8.32 -9.51 -10.38
N HIS A 145 -7.40 -8.69 -9.88
CA HIS A 145 -6.13 -8.40 -10.55
C HIS A 145 -4.89 -8.90 -9.79
N GLY A 146 -5.04 -9.34 -8.54
CA GLY A 146 -3.93 -9.89 -7.75
C GLY A 146 -3.57 -11.30 -8.18
N GLU A 147 -2.28 -11.55 -8.42
CA GLU A 147 -1.76 -12.89 -8.73
C GLU A 147 -1.10 -13.53 -7.49
N ASP A 148 0.09 -13.01 -7.06
CA ASP A 148 0.81 -13.56 -5.90
C ASP A 148 0.59 -12.75 -4.62
N LEU A 149 0.91 -11.43 -4.64
CA LEU A 149 0.73 -10.55 -3.50
C LEU A 149 -0.13 -9.35 -3.84
N VAL A 150 -0.98 -8.96 -2.90
CA VAL A 150 -1.71 -7.69 -2.94
C VAL A 150 -1.32 -6.86 -1.73
N PHE A 151 -0.81 -5.65 -1.97
CA PHE A 151 -0.47 -4.69 -0.93
C PHE A 151 -1.48 -3.55 -0.90
N PHE A 152 -2.28 -3.49 0.16
CA PHE A 152 -3.22 -2.40 0.40
C PHE A 152 -2.54 -1.30 1.22
N VAL A 153 -2.62 -0.06 0.74
CA VAL A 153 -1.97 1.08 1.39
C VAL A 153 -2.82 2.35 1.30
N GLU A 154 -2.78 3.15 2.33
CA GLU A 154 -3.45 4.45 2.39
C GLU A 154 -2.48 5.59 2.06
N ASP A 155 -3.02 6.76 1.76
CA ASP A 155 -2.27 7.92 1.27
C ASP A 155 -1.64 8.80 2.37
N ASP A 156 -1.47 8.26 3.56
CA ASP A 156 -0.85 8.92 4.72
C ASP A 156 0.39 8.20 5.27
N TYR A 157 0.82 7.11 4.60
CA TYR A 157 2.05 6.40 4.95
C TYR A 157 3.24 6.87 4.12
N LEU A 158 4.39 7.01 4.77
CA LEU A 158 5.68 7.19 4.11
C LEU A 158 6.41 5.84 4.05
N HIS A 159 6.99 5.55 2.89
CA HIS A 159 7.68 4.30 2.63
C HIS A 159 9.18 4.52 2.56
N PHE A 160 9.95 3.69 3.27
CA PHE A 160 11.39 3.60 3.07
C PHE A 160 11.70 2.95 1.72
N GLU A 161 12.80 3.36 1.13
CA GLU A 161 13.20 2.88 -0.20
C GLU A 161 13.29 1.34 -0.29
N PRO A 162 13.90 0.60 0.67
CA PRO A 162 13.95 -0.86 0.64
C PRO A 162 12.65 -1.56 1.10
N MET A 163 11.60 -0.83 1.49
CA MET A 163 10.39 -1.42 2.10
C MET A 163 9.78 -2.54 1.26
N MET A 164 9.60 -2.32 -0.05
CA MET A 164 8.98 -3.32 -0.93
C MET A 164 9.83 -4.58 -1.05
N GLU A 165 11.16 -4.45 -1.13
CA GLU A 165 12.09 -5.57 -1.14
C GLU A 165 12.02 -6.38 0.16
N GLU A 166 12.07 -5.68 1.30
CA GLU A 166 12.02 -6.31 2.61
C GLU A 166 10.69 -7.04 2.86
N MET A 167 9.59 -6.46 2.40
CA MET A 167 8.26 -7.06 2.48
C MET A 167 8.18 -8.37 1.68
N ILE A 168 8.67 -8.36 0.44
CA ILE A 168 8.72 -9.55 -0.41
C ILE A 168 9.60 -10.63 0.24
N ALA A 169 10.81 -10.28 0.64
CA ALA A 169 11.74 -11.21 1.27
C ALA A 169 11.19 -11.82 2.56
N SER A 170 10.52 -11.01 3.37
CA SER A 170 9.88 -11.46 4.62
C SER A 170 8.73 -12.43 4.35
N TYR A 171 7.87 -12.11 3.36
CA TYR A 171 6.79 -13.01 2.95
C TYR A 171 7.35 -14.35 2.48
N GLU A 172 8.26 -14.34 1.50
CA GLU A 172 8.83 -15.55 0.94
C GLU A 172 9.45 -16.45 2.02
N ARG A 173 10.22 -15.84 2.95
CA ARG A 173 10.83 -16.57 4.03
C ARG A 173 9.79 -17.22 4.95
N ILE A 174 8.89 -16.42 5.52
CA ILE A 174 7.96 -16.90 6.54
C ILE A 174 6.98 -17.89 5.92
N ALA A 175 6.38 -17.56 4.77
CA ALA A 175 5.45 -18.42 4.09
C ALA A 175 6.09 -19.76 3.67
N SER A 176 7.35 -19.75 3.20
CA SER A 176 8.08 -20.98 2.86
C SER A 176 8.40 -21.80 4.10
N GLN A 177 8.80 -21.16 5.20
CA GLN A 177 9.15 -21.85 6.44
C GLN A 177 7.95 -22.58 7.07
N ILE A 178 6.78 -21.96 7.06
CA ILE A 178 5.56 -22.54 7.62
C ILE A 178 4.69 -23.28 6.59
N ASN A 179 5.08 -23.22 5.32
CA ASN A 179 4.35 -23.76 4.15
C ASN A 179 2.89 -23.28 4.07
N ARG A 180 2.65 -22.02 4.36
CA ARG A 180 1.32 -21.37 4.31
C ARG A 180 1.44 -19.94 3.82
N ASP A 181 0.39 -19.44 3.18
CA ASP A 181 0.26 -18.02 2.88
C ASP A 181 -0.05 -17.25 4.16
N ILE A 182 0.44 -16.02 4.24
CA ILE A 182 0.34 -15.18 5.43
C ILE A 182 -0.16 -13.78 5.08
N PHE A 183 -0.80 -13.15 6.06
CA PHE A 183 -1.03 -11.72 6.04
C PHE A 183 0.10 -11.02 6.80
N MET A 184 0.56 -9.89 6.28
CA MET A 184 1.57 -9.06 6.93
C MET A 184 1.07 -7.64 7.07
N CYS A 185 1.43 -6.99 8.17
CA CYS A 185 1.23 -5.57 8.37
C CYS A 185 2.62 -4.92 8.52
N PRO A 186 3.18 -4.36 7.44
CA PRO A 186 4.55 -3.81 7.48
C PRO A 186 4.63 -2.42 8.11
N ALA A 187 3.54 -1.90 8.65
CA ALA A 187 3.52 -0.59 9.27
C ALA A 187 4.22 -0.61 10.63
N ASP A 188 5.04 0.42 10.85
CA ASP A 188 5.70 0.66 12.13
C ASP A 188 4.87 1.67 12.95
N TYR A 189 4.24 1.17 13.99
CA TYR A 189 3.45 2.00 14.90
C TYR A 189 4.20 2.16 16.24
N PRO A 190 4.70 3.35 16.54
CA PRO A 190 5.46 3.60 17.78
C PRO A 190 4.74 3.15 19.06
N TYR A 191 3.41 3.21 19.10
CA TYR A 191 2.63 2.79 20.26
C TYR A 191 2.75 1.27 20.57
N LEU A 192 3.19 0.46 19.60
CA LEU A 192 3.43 -0.97 19.84
C LEU A 192 4.69 -1.21 20.67
N TYR A 193 5.62 -0.26 20.72
CA TYR A 193 6.90 -0.36 21.42
C TYR A 193 6.96 0.51 22.68
N MET A 194 6.07 1.51 22.77
CA MET A 194 6.05 2.42 23.91
C MET A 194 5.19 1.81 25.01
N ASN A 195 5.80 1.36 26.08
CA ASN A 195 5.08 1.07 27.30
C ASN A 195 4.46 2.38 27.79
N ASN A 196 3.13 2.48 27.74
CA ASN A 196 2.39 3.55 28.42
C ASN A 196 2.47 3.29 29.92
N GLU A 197 3.65 3.43 30.52
CA GLU A 197 3.75 3.67 31.94
C GLU A 197 3.24 5.08 32.20
N LYS A 198 1.97 5.14 32.61
CA LYS A 198 1.41 6.32 33.25
C LYS A 198 1.63 6.20 34.75
#